data_36866b3438da4b770901a390fa4759cf
#
_entry.id   36866b3438da4b770901a390fa4759cf
#
_cell.length_a   1.000
_cell.length_b   1.000
_cell.length_c   1.000
_cell.angle_alpha   90.00
_cell.angle_beta   90.00
_cell.angle_gamma   90.00
#
_symmetry.space_group_name_H-M   'P 1'
#
loop_
_entity.id
_entity.type
_entity.pdbx_description
1 polymer ?
#
loop_
_entity_poly.entity_id
_entity_poly.type
_entity_poly.pdbx_seq_one_letter_code
_entity_poly.pdbx_strand_id
1 'polypeptide(L)'
;MAGSLKNIHRLFLKSLLCCLGCMLRVVELLEGEPLPQSGVPNSLEKLSKKYGSVFTVWLGSTPVVVVSGYQAIKEAFVNQGEEFSGRANYPVIMTISQGYGVLVSSGKRWKDLRRMSLMTLKNFGMGRRTIEQRIQEETKFLIEAIHEYGVVNPKKMICNSIGNVISSIVFGHRFEYNDPMFQLIQKNFPLLSVTYCTKLMHYHAHFTNKTFSFFIPFFQMFNMFPRIVWWFPGKHHRMFAIINQAKDYMRAQAELRLKNLDTSDPQDLLEAFLIKMLEEKDDPNTEFCYDNMVMTAWNLFSAGTETTSSTLRQSFLMMMKYPSIQGKVQKEIDDVIGSRVPTVDDRVKMPYTDAVLHEVQRFMDLAPTSVPHKVIRDTEFHNYLIPEGTMVLPLFSSVLSDPELFKNPDEFDPENFLDENGCFKKNDGFLPFGLGKRVCLGEALARMELFLFFTSLLQRFTFSGTQPPEEINVDPECASFGRIPQSYECYIKVRTVE
;
A
#
# COMPACT_ATOMS: atom_id res chain seq x y z
N MET A 1 -27.35 11.66 40.65
CA MET A 1 -27.05 11.11 39.34
C MET A 1 -27.44 12.02 38.14
N ALA A 2 -28.47 12.84 38.22
CA ALA A 2 -28.87 13.74 37.11
C ALA A 2 -27.91 14.91 36.81
N GLY A 3 -27.09 15.37 37.75
CA GLY A 3 -26.13 16.42 37.57
C GLY A 3 -24.87 16.01 36.79
N SER A 4 -24.46 14.72 36.89
CA SER A 4 -23.29 14.16 36.22
C SER A 4 -23.55 13.98 34.73
N LEU A 5 -24.75 13.55 34.34
CA LEU A 5 -25.14 13.35 32.96
C LEU A 5 -25.25 14.69 32.17
N LYS A 6 -25.71 15.76 32.82
CA LYS A 6 -25.74 17.11 32.20
C LYS A 6 -24.34 17.69 31.95
N ASN A 7 -23.38 17.40 32.84
CA ASN A 7 -22.00 17.84 32.65
C ASN A 7 -21.29 17.04 31.56
N ILE A 8 -21.55 15.75 31.43
CA ILE A 8 -21.02 14.91 30.35
C ILE A 8 -21.61 15.38 29.02
N HIS A 9 -22.91 15.64 28.95
CA HIS A 9 -23.56 16.15 27.73
C HIS A 9 -23.02 17.55 27.31
N ARG A 10 -22.72 18.41 28.29
CA ARG A 10 -22.16 19.77 28.05
C ARG A 10 -20.69 19.71 27.61
N LEU A 11 -19.90 18.78 28.14
CA LEU A 11 -18.53 18.49 27.70
C LEU A 11 -18.53 17.87 26.29
N PHE A 12 -19.46 16.97 26.02
CA PHE A 12 -19.65 16.36 24.72
C PHE A 12 -20.03 17.39 23.65
N LEU A 13 -20.97 18.28 23.95
CA LEU A 13 -21.35 19.41 23.07
C LEU A 13 -20.21 20.40 22.83
N LYS A 14 -19.42 20.74 23.87
CA LYS A 14 -18.24 21.61 23.71
C LYS A 14 -17.14 20.95 22.89
N SER A 15 -16.89 19.65 23.07
CA SER A 15 -15.95 18.88 22.25
C SER A 15 -16.44 18.76 20.81
N LEU A 16 -17.75 18.55 20.62
CA LEU A 16 -18.38 18.50 19.29
C LEU A 16 -18.29 19.85 18.57
N LEU A 17 -18.51 20.97 19.28
CA LEU A 17 -18.39 22.33 18.74
C LEU A 17 -16.93 22.69 18.46
N CYS A 18 -15.98 22.22 19.26
CA CYS A 18 -14.56 22.39 19.01
C CYS A 18 -14.13 21.55 17.78
N CYS A 19 -14.66 20.33 17.62
CA CYS A 19 -14.47 19.50 16.42
C CYS A 19 -15.07 20.15 15.17
N LEU A 20 -16.26 20.74 15.28
CA LEU A 20 -16.88 21.52 14.21
C LEU A 20 -16.04 22.74 13.85
N GLY A 21 -15.49 23.46 14.83
CA GLY A 21 -14.58 24.59 14.61
C GLY A 21 -13.26 24.18 13.95
N CYS A 22 -12.67 23.04 14.34
CA CYS A 22 -11.49 22.49 13.69
C CYS A 22 -11.79 21.97 12.28
N MET A 23 -12.97 21.38 12.05
CA MET A 23 -13.42 20.98 10.71
C MET A 23 -13.67 22.19 9.81
N LEU A 24 -14.29 23.22 10.34
CA LEU A 24 -14.51 24.48 9.61
C LEU A 24 -13.17 25.13 9.22
N ARG A 25 -12.15 25.10 10.07
CA ARG A 25 -10.81 25.59 9.70
C ARG A 25 -10.13 24.77 8.61
N VAL A 26 -10.30 23.45 8.58
CA VAL A 26 -9.82 22.63 7.43
C VAL A 26 -10.59 22.98 6.15
N VAL A 27 -11.87 23.32 6.27
CA VAL A 27 -12.71 23.78 5.14
C VAL A 27 -12.39 25.23 4.75
N GLU A 28 -12.08 26.11 5.71
CA GLU A 28 -11.65 27.51 5.42
C GLU A 28 -10.32 27.57 4.69
N LEU A 29 -9.38 26.64 4.94
CA LEU A 29 -8.13 26.52 4.18
C LEU A 29 -8.34 26.08 2.72
N LEU A 30 -9.48 25.47 2.41
CA LEU A 30 -9.86 25.01 1.07
C LEU A 30 -10.82 25.98 0.34
N GLU A 31 -10.93 27.24 0.80
CA GLU A 31 -11.72 28.32 0.17
C GLU A 31 -13.19 27.93 -0.15
N GLY A 32 -13.86 27.19 0.74
CA GLY A 32 -15.31 26.97 0.64
C GLY A 32 -15.79 26.08 -0.49
N GLU A 33 -14.91 25.58 -1.35
CA GLU A 33 -15.28 24.58 -2.34
C GLU A 33 -15.31 23.18 -1.71
N PRO A 34 -16.36 22.40 -1.97
CA PRO A 34 -16.37 21.00 -1.55
C PRO A 34 -15.17 20.29 -2.19
N LEU A 35 -14.41 19.53 -1.38
CA LEU A 35 -13.31 18.73 -1.89
C LEU A 35 -13.82 17.90 -3.08
N PRO A 36 -13.20 17.99 -4.25
CA PRO A 36 -13.66 17.27 -5.43
C PRO A 36 -13.64 15.78 -5.16
N GLN A 37 -14.45 15.01 -5.90
CA GLN A 37 -14.54 13.55 -5.80
C GLN A 37 -13.17 12.84 -5.93
N SER A 38 -12.19 13.55 -6.46
CA SER A 38 -10.81 13.14 -6.70
C SER A 38 -9.93 12.90 -5.44
N GLY A 39 -10.41 13.23 -4.23
CA GLY A 39 -9.73 12.90 -2.96
C GLY A 39 -8.62 13.85 -2.51
N VAL A 40 -7.98 13.49 -1.38
CA VAL A 40 -6.97 14.28 -0.68
C VAL A 40 -5.72 14.59 -1.54
N PRO A 41 -5.15 13.66 -2.32
CA PRO A 41 -3.95 13.95 -3.12
C PRO A 41 -4.17 15.09 -4.11
N ASN A 42 -5.26 15.06 -4.86
CA ASN A 42 -5.57 16.09 -5.86
C ASN A 42 -5.82 17.47 -5.22
N SER A 43 -6.35 17.50 -3.98
CA SER A 43 -6.49 18.74 -3.22
C SER A 43 -5.13 19.28 -2.77
N LEU A 44 -4.22 18.40 -2.32
CA LEU A 44 -2.85 18.76 -1.97
C LEU A 44 -2.06 19.24 -3.21
N GLU A 45 -2.27 18.66 -4.38
CA GLU A 45 -1.67 19.12 -5.64
C GLU A 45 -2.14 20.52 -6.04
N LYS A 46 -3.43 20.84 -5.86
CA LYS A 46 -3.93 22.20 -6.06
C LYS A 46 -3.28 23.19 -5.10
N LEU A 47 -3.11 22.80 -3.83
CA LEU A 47 -2.43 23.62 -2.83
C LEU A 47 -0.95 23.80 -3.16
N SER A 48 -0.27 22.79 -3.69
CA SER A 48 1.14 22.91 -4.09
C SER A 48 1.34 23.92 -5.22
N LYS A 49 0.39 23.98 -6.17
CA LYS A 49 0.41 25.00 -7.24
C LYS A 49 0.24 26.43 -6.69
N LYS A 50 -0.48 26.59 -5.57
CA LYS A 50 -0.74 27.89 -4.94
C LYS A 50 0.37 28.31 -3.97
N TYR A 51 0.89 27.39 -3.17
CA TYR A 51 1.80 27.68 -2.05
C TYR A 51 3.24 27.20 -2.27
N GLY A 52 3.52 26.55 -3.40
CA GLY A 52 4.84 26.02 -3.74
C GLY A 52 5.06 24.58 -3.26
N SER A 53 6.32 24.13 -3.36
CA SER A 53 6.71 22.74 -3.12
C SER A 53 6.71 22.34 -1.64
N VAL A 54 6.70 23.28 -0.71
CA VAL A 54 6.70 23.04 0.75
C VAL A 54 5.65 23.92 1.40
N PHE A 55 4.65 23.33 2.02
CA PHE A 55 3.57 24.06 2.69
C PHE A 55 3.01 23.24 3.85
N THR A 56 2.30 23.91 4.76
CA THR A 56 1.69 23.26 5.94
C THR A 56 0.18 23.21 5.79
N VAL A 57 -0.39 22.03 6.06
CA VAL A 57 -1.83 21.83 6.23
C VAL A 57 -2.12 21.37 7.66
N TRP A 58 -3.34 21.62 8.12
CA TRP A 58 -3.76 21.20 9.45
C TRP A 58 -4.72 20.01 9.36
N LEU A 59 -4.33 18.89 9.95
CA LEU A 59 -5.21 17.74 10.12
C LEU A 59 -5.79 17.74 11.55
N GLY A 60 -6.94 18.36 11.71
CA GLY A 60 -7.48 18.70 13.03
C GLY A 60 -6.58 19.71 13.75
N SER A 61 -6.00 19.32 14.89
CA SER A 61 -5.05 20.15 15.66
C SER A 61 -3.58 19.91 15.32
N THR A 62 -3.28 18.99 14.39
CA THR A 62 -1.92 18.58 14.07
C THR A 62 -1.42 19.26 12.80
N PRO A 63 -0.34 20.05 12.86
CA PRO A 63 0.29 20.61 11.67
C PRO A 63 1.03 19.50 10.92
N VAL A 64 0.92 19.53 9.60
CA VAL A 64 1.52 18.56 8.69
C VAL A 64 2.20 19.29 7.56
N VAL A 65 3.50 19.09 7.41
CA VAL A 65 4.27 19.64 6.30
C VAL A 65 4.09 18.74 5.08
N VAL A 66 3.66 19.30 3.97
CA VAL A 66 3.56 18.61 2.68
C VAL A 66 4.76 19.00 1.84
N VAL A 67 5.43 17.99 1.27
CA VAL A 67 6.56 18.16 0.34
C VAL A 67 6.15 17.64 -1.02
N SER A 68 6.16 18.48 -2.05
CA SER A 68 5.68 18.18 -3.40
C SER A 68 6.73 18.50 -4.47
N GLY A 69 6.64 17.81 -5.61
CA GLY A 69 7.57 17.93 -6.73
C GLY A 69 8.86 17.16 -6.52
N TYR A 70 9.45 16.68 -7.63
CA TYR A 70 10.59 15.77 -7.61
C TYR A 70 11.80 16.29 -6.83
N GLN A 71 12.18 17.56 -7.05
CA GLN A 71 13.39 18.12 -6.45
C GLN A 71 13.26 18.23 -4.93
N ALA A 72 12.14 18.78 -4.42
CA ALA A 72 11.93 18.93 -2.98
C ALA A 72 11.81 17.56 -2.28
N ILE A 73 11.13 16.59 -2.90
CA ILE A 73 11.06 15.21 -2.38
C ILE A 73 12.44 14.57 -2.34
N LYS A 74 13.24 14.71 -3.39
CA LYS A 74 14.62 14.19 -3.42
C LYS A 74 15.49 14.85 -2.36
N GLU A 75 15.40 16.14 -2.19
CA GLU A 75 16.14 16.87 -1.15
C GLU A 75 15.76 16.39 0.26
N ALA A 76 14.44 16.31 0.57
CA ALA A 76 13.99 15.84 1.88
C ALA A 76 14.36 14.39 2.17
N PHE A 77 14.08 13.47 1.25
CA PHE A 77 14.10 12.02 1.55
C PHE A 77 15.41 11.32 1.12
N VAL A 78 16.24 11.95 0.29
CA VAL A 78 17.56 11.45 -0.09
C VAL A 78 18.68 12.27 0.55
N ASN A 79 18.73 13.60 0.30
CA ASN A 79 19.82 14.44 0.77
C ASN A 79 19.76 14.64 2.29
N GLN A 80 18.57 14.90 2.85
CA GLN A 80 18.31 15.01 4.29
C GLN A 80 17.56 13.78 4.83
N GLY A 81 17.81 12.61 4.23
CA GLY A 81 17.04 11.39 4.48
C GLY A 81 17.13 10.83 5.90
N GLU A 82 18.11 11.25 6.73
CA GLU A 82 18.13 10.88 8.15
C GLU A 82 17.09 11.66 8.92
N GLU A 83 17.04 12.97 8.73
CA GLU A 83 16.14 13.92 9.39
C GLU A 83 14.67 13.56 9.14
N PHE A 84 14.35 13.18 7.92
CA PHE A 84 12.99 12.79 7.49
C PHE A 84 12.71 11.29 7.63
N SER A 85 13.59 10.50 8.26
CA SER A 85 13.43 9.05 8.37
C SER A 85 12.44 8.58 9.41
N GLY A 86 11.97 9.41 10.32
CA GLY A 86 10.99 9.05 11.36
C GLY A 86 9.63 8.66 10.77
N ARG A 87 8.82 7.92 11.53
CA ARG A 87 7.43 7.63 11.22
C ARG A 87 6.50 8.38 12.16
N ALA A 88 5.45 8.98 11.60
CA ALA A 88 4.48 9.72 12.39
C ALA A 88 3.67 8.81 13.32
N ASN A 89 3.33 9.33 14.49
CA ASN A 89 2.53 8.62 15.47
C ASN A 89 1.04 8.74 15.10
N TYR A 90 0.58 7.88 14.20
CA TYR A 90 -0.82 7.84 13.78
C TYR A 90 -1.62 6.96 14.73
N PRO A 91 -2.65 7.45 15.45
CA PRO A 91 -3.26 6.73 16.55
C PRO A 91 -3.73 5.32 16.23
N VAL A 92 -4.40 5.08 15.10
CA VAL A 92 -4.82 3.73 14.69
C VAL A 92 -3.60 2.82 14.50
N ILE A 93 -2.57 3.30 13.82
CA ILE A 93 -1.35 2.51 13.55
C ILE A 93 -0.62 2.22 14.85
N MET A 94 -0.52 3.21 15.74
CA MET A 94 0.11 3.04 17.05
C MET A 94 -0.66 2.08 17.95
N THR A 95 -1.99 2.07 17.89
CA THR A 95 -2.82 1.10 18.61
C THR A 95 -2.58 -0.33 18.10
N ILE A 96 -2.41 -0.52 16.79
CA ILE A 96 -2.13 -1.82 16.20
C ILE A 96 -0.71 -2.27 16.51
N SER A 97 0.28 -1.41 16.28
CA SER A 97 1.69 -1.77 16.27
C SER A 97 2.37 -1.59 17.62
N GLN A 98 1.87 -0.68 18.47
CA GLN A 98 2.52 -0.26 19.71
C GLN A 98 3.98 0.21 19.49
N GLY A 99 4.29 0.70 18.29
CA GLY A 99 5.63 1.13 17.89
C GLY A 99 6.57 -0.01 17.48
N TYR A 100 6.09 -1.27 17.45
CA TYR A 100 6.84 -2.43 16.98
C TYR A 100 6.74 -2.63 15.46
N GLY A 101 7.64 -3.45 14.93
CA GLY A 101 7.68 -3.83 13.51
C GLY A 101 8.40 -2.85 12.62
N VAL A 102 8.75 -3.30 11.42
CA VAL A 102 9.61 -2.56 10.47
C VAL A 102 8.94 -1.36 9.81
N LEU A 103 7.61 -1.35 9.71
CA LEU A 103 6.86 -0.32 8.98
C LEU A 103 6.82 1.02 9.74
N VAL A 104 6.51 0.98 11.04
CA VAL A 104 6.20 2.18 11.85
C VAL A 104 7.27 2.55 12.86
N SER A 105 8.21 1.66 13.15
CA SER A 105 9.33 1.96 14.06
C SER A 105 10.27 3.02 13.47
N SER A 106 11.04 3.66 14.34
CA SER A 106 12.01 4.70 14.01
C SER A 106 13.35 4.43 14.73
N GLY A 107 14.40 5.14 14.34
CA GLY A 107 15.70 5.04 14.99
C GLY A 107 16.37 3.66 14.87
N LYS A 108 17.01 3.19 15.98
CA LYS A 108 17.73 1.91 16.03
C LYS A 108 16.84 0.73 15.66
N ARG A 109 15.65 0.63 16.29
CA ARG A 109 14.68 -0.45 16.02
C ARG A 109 14.40 -0.61 14.54
N TRP A 110 14.05 0.47 13.87
CA TRP A 110 13.80 0.41 12.43
C TRP A 110 15.03 -0.02 11.63
N LYS A 111 16.22 0.52 11.95
CA LYS A 111 17.46 0.19 11.22
C LYS A 111 17.79 -1.30 11.33
N ASP A 112 17.66 -1.87 12.53
CA ASP A 112 17.97 -3.27 12.80
C ASP A 112 16.95 -4.20 12.12
N LEU A 113 15.64 -3.93 12.31
CA LEU A 113 14.56 -4.73 11.70
C LEU A 113 14.60 -4.65 10.17
N ARG A 114 14.83 -3.46 9.59
CA ARG A 114 14.94 -3.30 8.14
C ARG A 114 16.12 -4.07 7.58
N ARG A 115 17.30 -3.96 8.21
CA ARG A 115 18.50 -4.68 7.78
C ARG A 115 18.27 -6.18 7.82
N MET A 116 17.76 -6.69 8.93
CA MET A 116 17.42 -8.12 9.09
C MET A 116 16.42 -8.58 8.02
N SER A 117 15.32 -7.86 7.85
CA SER A 117 14.30 -8.21 6.86
C SER A 117 14.84 -8.24 5.43
N LEU A 118 15.65 -7.25 5.03
CA LEU A 118 16.30 -7.22 3.71
C LEU A 118 17.27 -8.37 3.51
N MET A 119 18.07 -8.71 4.53
CA MET A 119 18.99 -9.85 4.47
C MET A 119 18.24 -11.17 4.33
N THR A 120 17.20 -11.35 5.14
CA THR A 120 16.34 -12.54 5.11
C THR A 120 15.66 -12.71 3.75
N LEU A 121 15.03 -11.66 3.21
CA LEU A 121 14.42 -11.70 1.88
C LEU A 121 15.44 -12.03 0.78
N LYS A 122 16.65 -11.49 0.85
CA LYS A 122 17.73 -11.82 -0.10
C LYS A 122 18.19 -13.27 0.04
N ASN A 123 18.32 -13.78 1.26
CA ASN A 123 18.72 -15.17 1.51
C ASN A 123 17.67 -16.16 1.01
N PHE A 124 16.38 -15.84 1.17
CA PHE A 124 15.27 -16.64 0.60
C PHE A 124 15.09 -16.45 -0.91
N GLY A 125 15.97 -15.69 -1.55
CA GLY A 125 16.04 -15.62 -3.01
C GLY A 125 15.27 -14.47 -3.63
N MET A 126 14.97 -13.40 -2.89
CA MET A 126 14.45 -12.17 -3.51
C MET A 126 15.42 -11.68 -4.59
N GLY A 127 14.94 -11.61 -5.83
CA GLY A 127 15.77 -11.36 -7.02
C GLY A 127 16.53 -12.58 -7.54
N ARG A 128 16.20 -13.80 -7.11
CA ARG A 128 16.84 -15.06 -7.51
C ARG A 128 15.81 -16.13 -7.90
N ARG A 129 16.28 -17.20 -8.50
CA ARG A 129 15.44 -18.34 -8.99
C ARG A 129 14.54 -18.99 -7.93
N THR A 130 14.91 -18.97 -6.66
CA THR A 130 14.13 -19.63 -5.59
C THR A 130 12.76 -18.97 -5.39
N ILE A 131 12.68 -17.64 -5.34
CA ILE A 131 11.39 -16.93 -5.26
C ILE A 131 10.65 -17.00 -6.59
N GLU A 132 11.34 -16.92 -7.71
CA GLU A 132 10.76 -17.11 -9.03
C GLU A 132 9.99 -18.45 -9.12
N GLN A 133 10.58 -19.54 -8.67
CA GLN A 133 9.92 -20.85 -8.63
C GLN A 133 8.66 -20.86 -7.77
N ARG A 134 8.70 -20.23 -6.59
CA ARG A 134 7.50 -20.09 -5.72
C ARG A 134 6.38 -19.28 -6.39
N ILE A 135 6.73 -18.21 -7.09
CA ILE A 135 5.76 -17.42 -7.86
C ILE A 135 5.18 -18.21 -9.02
N GLN A 136 6.02 -18.94 -9.78
CA GLN A 136 5.59 -19.79 -10.90
C GLN A 136 4.67 -20.92 -10.42
N GLU A 137 4.99 -21.56 -9.29
CA GLU A 137 4.17 -22.60 -8.68
C GLU A 137 2.79 -22.03 -8.28
N GLU A 138 2.75 -20.91 -7.57
CA GLU A 138 1.48 -20.30 -7.16
C GLU A 138 0.68 -19.76 -8.36
N THR A 139 1.36 -19.28 -9.40
CA THR A 139 0.73 -18.87 -10.66
C THR A 139 0.03 -20.05 -11.34
N LYS A 140 0.62 -21.25 -11.28
CA LYS A 140 0.00 -22.48 -11.80
C LYS A 140 -1.29 -22.81 -11.06
N PHE A 141 -1.30 -22.78 -9.72
CA PHE A 141 -2.52 -22.95 -8.93
C PHE A 141 -3.60 -21.89 -9.27
N LEU A 142 -3.19 -20.66 -9.51
CA LEU A 142 -4.12 -19.60 -9.91
C LEU A 142 -4.73 -19.87 -11.30
N ILE A 143 -3.92 -20.29 -12.27
CA ILE A 143 -4.38 -20.67 -13.62
C ILE A 143 -5.37 -21.84 -13.55
N GLU A 144 -5.08 -22.86 -12.77
CA GLU A 144 -5.96 -24.00 -12.56
C GLU A 144 -7.30 -23.56 -11.94
N ALA A 145 -7.26 -22.68 -10.92
CA ALA A 145 -8.45 -22.14 -10.29
C ALA A 145 -9.32 -21.29 -11.24
N ILE A 146 -8.72 -20.56 -12.18
CA ILE A 146 -9.44 -19.73 -13.16
C ILE A 146 -10.22 -20.55 -14.19
N HIS A 147 -9.73 -21.72 -14.60
CA HIS A 147 -10.38 -22.56 -15.61
C HIS A 147 -11.82 -22.97 -15.30
N GLU A 148 -12.26 -22.84 -14.04
CA GLU A 148 -13.60 -23.24 -13.59
C GLU A 148 -14.68 -22.16 -13.77
N TYR A 149 -14.34 -20.93 -14.22
CA TYR A 149 -15.25 -19.79 -14.17
C TYR A 149 -15.46 -19.10 -15.53
N GLY A 150 -16.71 -18.73 -15.84
CA GLY A 150 -17.08 -17.91 -17.00
C GLY A 150 -16.97 -16.41 -16.74
N VAL A 151 -17.74 -15.90 -15.75
CA VAL A 151 -17.68 -14.51 -15.24
C VAL A 151 -17.15 -14.58 -13.82
N VAL A 152 -16.12 -13.77 -13.52
CA VAL A 152 -15.43 -13.83 -12.22
C VAL A 152 -15.05 -12.46 -11.70
N ASN A 153 -15.16 -12.29 -10.39
CA ASN A 153 -14.47 -11.21 -9.70
C ASN A 153 -13.06 -11.68 -9.30
N PRO A 154 -11.99 -11.14 -9.91
CA PRO A 154 -10.65 -11.67 -9.72
C PRO A 154 -10.03 -11.30 -8.37
N LYS A 155 -10.66 -10.43 -7.58
CA LYS A 155 -10.11 -9.87 -6.33
C LYS A 155 -9.63 -10.96 -5.38
N LYS A 156 -10.52 -11.92 -5.05
CA LYS A 156 -10.19 -12.95 -4.05
C LYS A 156 -9.10 -13.89 -4.53
N MET A 157 -9.13 -14.28 -5.81
CA MET A 157 -8.19 -15.22 -6.40
C MET A 157 -6.77 -14.62 -6.42
N ILE A 158 -6.64 -13.39 -6.93
CA ILE A 158 -5.37 -12.69 -7.00
C ILE A 158 -4.82 -12.41 -5.59
N CYS A 159 -5.66 -11.95 -4.64
CA CYS A 159 -5.23 -11.75 -3.25
C CYS A 159 -4.74 -13.05 -2.60
N ASN A 160 -5.42 -14.18 -2.85
CA ASN A 160 -5.02 -15.47 -2.32
C ASN A 160 -3.64 -15.89 -2.87
N SER A 161 -3.43 -15.76 -4.18
CA SER A 161 -2.17 -16.17 -4.80
C SER A 161 -0.99 -15.31 -4.34
N ILE A 162 -1.14 -13.99 -4.36
CA ILE A 162 -0.09 -13.10 -3.85
C ILE A 162 0.15 -13.35 -2.35
N GLY A 163 -0.91 -13.52 -1.56
CA GLY A 163 -0.80 -13.84 -0.14
C GLY A 163 -0.04 -15.14 0.11
N ASN A 164 -0.17 -16.14 -0.76
CA ASN A 164 0.57 -17.41 -0.66
C ASN A 164 2.05 -17.26 -1.00
N VAL A 165 2.41 -16.43 -1.96
CA VAL A 165 3.83 -16.12 -2.20
C VAL A 165 4.45 -15.53 -0.94
N ILE A 166 3.79 -14.54 -0.32
CA ILE A 166 4.27 -13.94 0.94
C ILE A 166 4.25 -14.97 2.09
N SER A 167 3.23 -15.83 2.18
CA SER A 167 3.14 -16.90 3.18
C SER A 167 4.33 -17.86 3.09
N SER A 168 4.74 -18.21 1.88
CA SER A 168 5.90 -19.05 1.67
C SER A 168 7.21 -18.44 2.18
N ILE A 169 7.29 -17.12 2.25
CA ILE A 169 8.44 -16.38 2.80
C ILE A 169 8.35 -16.26 4.32
N VAL A 170 7.15 -15.91 4.83
CA VAL A 170 6.94 -15.64 6.26
C VAL A 170 6.81 -16.91 7.07
N PHE A 171 6.10 -17.91 6.54
CA PHE A 171 5.74 -19.17 7.22
C PHE A 171 6.34 -20.42 6.57
N GLY A 172 7.15 -20.31 5.51
CA GLY A 172 7.77 -21.43 4.83
C GLY A 172 6.83 -22.32 4.01
N HIS A 173 5.53 -22.04 3.97
CA HIS A 173 4.54 -22.84 3.24
C HIS A 173 3.42 -21.99 2.66
N ARG A 174 2.70 -22.54 1.68
CA ARG A 174 1.45 -22.00 1.16
C ARG A 174 0.25 -22.51 1.97
N PHE A 175 -0.84 -21.75 1.92
CA PHE A 175 -2.15 -22.14 2.47
C PHE A 175 -3.10 -22.60 1.35
N GLU A 176 -4.04 -23.48 1.69
CA GLU A 176 -5.19 -23.68 0.83
C GLU A 176 -6.05 -22.41 0.75
N TYR A 177 -6.64 -22.13 -0.43
CA TYR A 177 -7.41 -20.89 -0.65
C TYR A 177 -8.65 -20.76 0.24
N ASN A 178 -9.16 -21.88 0.77
CA ASN A 178 -10.28 -21.93 1.70
C ASN A 178 -9.87 -22.08 3.17
N ASP A 179 -8.57 -22.10 3.48
CA ASP A 179 -8.09 -22.17 4.86
C ASP A 179 -8.67 -21.06 5.72
N PRO A 180 -9.32 -21.36 6.87
CA PRO A 180 -10.01 -20.36 7.68
C PRO A 180 -9.07 -19.30 8.26
N MET A 181 -7.83 -19.68 8.63
CA MET A 181 -6.85 -18.75 9.18
C MET A 181 -6.30 -17.82 8.09
N PHE A 182 -6.00 -18.39 6.92
CA PHE A 182 -5.57 -17.60 5.76
C PHE A 182 -6.65 -16.56 5.36
N GLN A 183 -7.91 -16.98 5.30
CA GLN A 183 -9.04 -16.09 5.05
C GLN A 183 -9.22 -15.03 6.15
N LEU A 184 -8.99 -15.39 7.41
CA LEU A 184 -9.02 -14.44 8.53
C LEU A 184 -7.95 -13.36 8.35
N ILE A 185 -6.71 -13.76 8.08
CA ILE A 185 -5.60 -12.84 7.88
C ILE A 185 -5.90 -11.91 6.69
N GLN A 186 -6.37 -12.44 5.58
CA GLN A 186 -6.66 -11.68 4.36
C GLN A 186 -7.87 -10.73 4.50
N LYS A 187 -8.90 -11.10 5.24
CA LYS A 187 -10.07 -10.22 5.48
C LYS A 187 -9.71 -8.90 6.14
N ASN A 188 -8.52 -8.79 6.70
CA ASN A 188 -8.05 -7.58 7.38
C ASN A 188 -7.38 -6.56 6.46
N PHE A 189 -6.95 -6.95 5.24
CA PHE A 189 -6.29 -6.04 4.32
C PHE A 189 -7.19 -4.92 3.81
N PRO A 190 -8.42 -5.19 3.35
CA PRO A 190 -9.34 -4.11 2.97
C PRO A 190 -9.66 -3.18 4.14
N LEU A 191 -9.59 -3.70 5.37
CA LEU A 191 -9.85 -2.91 6.57
C LEU A 191 -8.69 -1.97 6.90
N LEU A 192 -7.43 -2.39 6.63
CA LEU A 192 -6.25 -1.53 6.73
C LEU A 192 -6.25 -0.45 5.65
N SER A 193 -6.57 -0.80 4.41
CA SER A 193 -6.69 0.18 3.33
C SER A 193 -7.83 1.17 3.59
N VAL A 194 -8.99 0.71 4.10
CA VAL A 194 -10.09 1.58 4.54
C VAL A 194 -9.70 2.42 5.76
N THR A 195 -8.79 1.95 6.61
CA THR A 195 -8.28 2.71 7.76
C THR A 195 -7.34 3.83 7.31
N TYR A 196 -6.57 3.59 6.24
CA TYR A 196 -5.79 4.62 5.56
C TYR A 196 -6.65 5.43 4.59
N CYS A 197 -7.63 4.80 3.96
CA CYS A 197 -8.61 5.42 3.07
C CYS A 197 -9.74 6.04 3.90
N THR A 198 -9.51 7.19 4.42
CA THR A 198 -10.59 8.04 4.89
C THR A 198 -11.30 8.58 3.65
N LYS A 199 -12.45 8.01 3.28
CA LYS A 199 -13.40 8.75 2.46
C LYS A 199 -13.65 10.06 3.19
N LEU A 200 -13.00 11.13 2.75
CA LEU A 200 -13.45 12.47 3.10
C LEU A 200 -14.87 12.56 2.56
N MET A 201 -15.82 12.68 3.48
CA MET A 201 -17.23 12.73 3.15
C MET A 201 -17.50 13.77 2.07
N HIS A 202 -18.29 13.36 1.07
CA HIS A 202 -19.11 14.29 0.35
C HIS A 202 -20.01 15.04 1.34
N TYR A 203 -19.63 16.26 1.66
CA TYR A 203 -20.57 17.23 2.17
C TYR A 203 -21.47 17.68 1.01
N HIS A 204 -22.57 16.99 0.78
CA HIS A 204 -23.74 17.61 0.21
C HIS A 204 -24.38 18.46 1.31
N ALA A 205 -23.91 19.68 1.47
CA ALA A 205 -24.66 20.73 2.14
C ALA A 205 -25.80 21.16 1.21
N HIS A 206 -26.82 20.34 1.04
CA HIS A 206 -28.11 20.84 0.64
C HIS A 206 -28.75 21.52 1.86
N PHE A 207 -28.59 22.85 1.90
CA PHE A 207 -29.34 23.71 2.78
C PHE A 207 -30.78 23.84 2.28
N THR A 208 -31.55 22.75 2.36
CA THR A 208 -33.03 22.80 2.40
C THR A 208 -33.54 21.45 2.93
N ASN A 209 -34.14 21.52 4.12
CA ASN A 209 -34.91 20.48 4.81
C ASN A 209 -34.16 19.27 5.40
N LYS A 210 -33.74 19.49 6.68
CA LYS A 210 -33.82 18.53 7.79
C LYS A 210 -33.49 17.07 7.49
N THR A 211 -32.21 16.77 7.33
CA THR A 211 -31.61 15.57 7.96
C THR A 211 -30.08 15.76 7.93
N PHE A 212 -29.49 16.12 9.05
CA PHE A 212 -28.03 16.12 9.24
C PHE A 212 -27.56 14.68 9.26
N SER A 213 -27.07 14.17 8.12
CA SER A 213 -26.36 12.90 8.08
C SER A 213 -24.87 13.15 8.40
N PHE A 214 -24.56 13.14 9.68
CA PHE A 214 -23.19 13.26 10.21
C PHE A 214 -22.48 11.92 10.08
N PHE A 215 -21.86 11.65 8.96
CA PHE A 215 -20.94 10.51 8.80
C PHE A 215 -19.50 10.99 8.63
N ILE A 216 -18.86 11.38 9.73
CA ILE A 216 -17.39 11.36 9.77
C ILE A 216 -16.99 9.89 9.75
N PRO A 217 -16.08 9.45 8.83
CA PRO A 217 -15.58 8.10 8.87
C PRO A 217 -15.06 7.80 10.27
N PHE A 218 -15.57 6.77 10.89
CA PHE A 218 -15.33 6.44 12.30
C PHE A 218 -13.82 6.35 12.63
N PHE A 219 -13.01 5.95 11.66
CA PHE A 219 -11.55 5.87 11.82
C PHE A 219 -10.84 7.24 11.83
N GLN A 220 -11.39 8.25 11.16
CA GLN A 220 -10.88 9.63 11.30
C GLN A 220 -11.16 10.17 12.70
N MET A 221 -12.37 9.93 13.21
CA MET A 221 -12.68 10.24 14.60
C MET A 221 -11.75 9.52 15.57
N PHE A 222 -11.42 8.26 15.31
CA PHE A 222 -10.45 7.53 16.12
C PHE A 222 -9.05 8.16 16.06
N ASN A 223 -8.58 8.57 14.89
CA ASN A 223 -7.28 9.24 14.77
C ASN A 223 -7.24 10.62 15.42
N MET A 224 -8.37 11.34 15.45
CA MET A 224 -8.46 12.65 16.11
C MET A 224 -8.70 12.52 17.62
N PHE A 225 -9.51 11.57 18.05
CA PHE A 225 -9.98 11.42 19.43
C PHE A 225 -9.95 9.96 19.90
N PRO A 226 -8.77 9.27 19.89
CA PRO A 226 -8.69 7.84 20.16
C PRO A 226 -9.26 7.45 21.53
N ARG A 227 -8.99 8.27 22.56
CA ARG A 227 -9.48 8.02 23.93
C ARG A 227 -11.00 8.09 24.05
N ILE A 228 -11.65 8.96 23.28
CA ILE A 228 -13.11 9.13 23.30
C ILE A 228 -13.77 8.02 22.48
N VAL A 229 -13.29 7.80 21.27
CA VAL A 229 -13.89 6.82 20.33
C VAL A 229 -13.74 5.40 20.83
N TRP A 230 -12.68 5.09 21.57
CA TRP A 230 -12.48 3.77 22.17
C TRP A 230 -13.65 3.30 23.07
N TRP A 231 -14.34 4.22 23.74
CA TRP A 231 -15.47 3.89 24.64
C TRP A 231 -16.78 3.59 23.91
N PHE A 232 -16.87 3.86 22.63
CA PHE A 232 -18.08 3.61 21.85
C PHE A 232 -18.00 2.27 21.13
N PRO A 233 -19.11 1.48 21.10
CA PRO A 233 -19.15 0.27 20.30
C PRO A 233 -19.03 0.63 18.80
N GLY A 234 -18.16 -0.10 18.07
CA GLY A 234 -17.96 0.20 16.66
C GLY A 234 -17.08 -0.82 15.91
N LYS A 235 -16.96 -0.61 14.61
CA LYS A 235 -16.18 -1.48 13.71
C LYS A 235 -14.71 -1.59 14.08
N HIS A 236 -14.15 -0.58 14.78
CA HIS A 236 -12.76 -0.58 15.23
C HIS A 236 -12.44 -1.71 16.22
N HIS A 237 -13.34 -2.00 17.19
CA HIS A 237 -13.13 -3.12 18.11
C HIS A 237 -13.04 -4.45 17.37
N ARG A 238 -13.93 -4.67 16.39
CA ARG A 238 -13.89 -5.86 15.55
C ARG A 238 -12.58 -5.93 14.75
N MET A 239 -12.14 -4.81 14.17
CA MET A 239 -10.87 -4.72 13.44
C MET A 239 -9.69 -5.08 14.33
N PHE A 240 -9.57 -4.45 15.52
CA PHE A 240 -8.48 -4.74 16.45
C PHE A 240 -8.51 -6.19 16.94
N ALA A 241 -9.72 -6.76 17.19
CA ALA A 241 -9.86 -8.17 17.58
C ALA A 241 -9.32 -9.11 16.50
N ILE A 242 -9.66 -8.86 15.22
CA ILE A 242 -9.21 -9.70 14.12
C ILE A 242 -7.69 -9.56 13.90
N ILE A 243 -7.13 -8.34 14.00
CA ILE A 243 -5.69 -8.12 13.92
C ILE A 243 -4.96 -8.85 15.06
N ASN A 244 -5.50 -8.80 16.27
CA ASN A 244 -4.92 -9.52 17.40
C ASN A 244 -4.95 -11.05 17.20
N GLN A 245 -6.05 -11.60 16.68
CA GLN A 245 -6.10 -13.03 16.32
C GLN A 245 -5.02 -13.43 15.31
N ALA A 246 -4.77 -12.58 14.29
CA ALA A 246 -3.69 -12.83 13.35
C ALA A 246 -2.30 -12.77 14.00
N LYS A 247 -2.07 -11.82 14.92
CA LYS A 247 -0.83 -11.73 15.70
C LYS A 247 -0.64 -12.93 16.61
N ASP A 248 -1.70 -13.39 17.28
CA ASP A 248 -1.67 -14.57 18.14
C ASP A 248 -1.34 -15.83 17.33
N TYR A 249 -1.87 -15.95 16.12
CA TYR A 249 -1.49 -17.02 15.21
C TYR A 249 0.02 -16.97 14.86
N MET A 250 0.54 -15.78 14.49
CA MET A 250 1.97 -15.62 14.18
C MET A 250 2.85 -15.97 15.36
N ARG A 251 2.43 -15.60 16.59
CA ARG A 251 3.13 -15.95 17.83
C ARG A 251 3.13 -17.47 18.04
N ALA A 252 1.99 -18.12 17.90
CA ALA A 252 1.88 -19.57 18.01
C ALA A 252 2.73 -20.30 16.96
N GLN A 253 2.79 -19.81 15.73
CA GLN A 253 3.66 -20.34 14.69
C GLN A 253 5.15 -20.24 15.03
N ALA A 254 5.55 -19.13 15.65
CA ALA A 254 6.93 -18.96 16.11
C ALA A 254 7.27 -19.90 17.29
N GLU A 255 6.37 -20.08 18.24
CA GLU A 255 6.56 -21.02 19.36
C GLU A 255 6.67 -22.49 18.90
N LEU A 256 5.93 -22.87 17.85
CA LEU A 256 6.05 -24.20 17.24
C LEU A 256 7.42 -24.42 16.61
N ARG A 257 7.94 -23.41 15.88
CA ARG A 257 9.27 -23.48 15.24
C ARG A 257 10.40 -23.52 16.27
N LEU A 258 10.27 -22.78 17.36
CA LEU A 258 11.30 -22.74 18.39
C LEU A 258 11.61 -24.15 18.96
N LYS A 259 10.65 -25.09 18.94
CA LYS A 259 10.83 -26.45 19.44
C LYS A 259 11.74 -27.32 18.57
N ASN A 260 11.80 -27.02 17.25
CA ASN A 260 12.54 -27.80 16.26
C ASN A 260 13.48 -26.92 15.41
N LEU A 261 13.89 -25.77 15.96
CA LEU A 261 14.65 -24.75 15.22
C LEU A 261 16.05 -25.28 14.85
N ASP A 262 16.33 -25.37 13.55
CA ASP A 262 17.68 -25.53 13.04
C ASP A 262 18.32 -24.15 12.86
N THR A 263 19.31 -23.86 13.70
CA THR A 263 20.00 -22.56 13.67
C THR A 263 20.95 -22.39 12.49
N SER A 264 21.26 -23.48 11.75
CA SER A 264 22.18 -23.43 10.61
C SER A 264 21.49 -23.14 9.27
N ASP A 265 20.18 -23.43 9.14
CA ASP A 265 19.45 -23.33 7.87
C ASP A 265 17.99 -22.85 8.09
N PRO A 266 17.76 -21.56 8.33
CA PRO A 266 16.42 -21.02 8.52
C PRO A 266 15.58 -21.16 7.23
N GLN A 267 14.39 -21.73 7.34
CA GLN A 267 13.49 -22.00 6.22
C GLN A 267 12.49 -20.86 5.94
N ASP A 268 12.24 -19.99 6.91
CA ASP A 268 11.31 -18.87 6.80
C ASP A 268 11.74 -17.65 7.64
N LEU A 269 10.97 -16.56 7.52
CA LEU A 269 11.25 -15.32 8.23
C LEU A 269 11.18 -15.49 9.76
N LEU A 270 10.23 -16.28 10.25
CA LEU A 270 10.06 -16.50 11.71
C LEU A 270 11.28 -17.23 12.28
N GLU A 271 11.77 -18.27 11.61
CA GLU A 271 13.00 -18.97 12.03
C GLU A 271 14.22 -18.06 12.00
N ALA A 272 14.42 -17.31 10.91
CA ALA A 272 15.52 -16.35 10.82
C ALA A 272 15.46 -15.30 11.94
N PHE A 273 14.26 -14.86 12.32
CA PHE A 273 14.08 -13.92 13.44
C PHE A 273 14.35 -14.58 14.80
N LEU A 274 13.88 -15.81 15.01
CA LEU A 274 14.12 -16.58 16.23
C LEU A 274 15.62 -16.83 16.44
N ILE A 275 16.36 -17.18 15.38
CA ILE A 275 17.81 -17.33 15.44
C ILE A 275 18.46 -16.05 15.91
N LYS A 276 18.04 -14.91 15.33
CA LYS A 276 18.59 -13.60 15.71
C LYS A 276 18.27 -13.22 17.16
N MET A 277 17.07 -13.57 17.65
CA MET A 277 16.73 -13.42 19.07
C MET A 277 17.60 -14.26 19.99
N LEU A 278 17.96 -15.48 19.59
CA LEU A 278 18.85 -16.36 20.38
C LEU A 278 20.30 -15.87 20.37
N GLU A 279 20.77 -15.36 19.22
CA GLU A 279 22.14 -14.77 19.10
C GLU A 279 22.32 -13.54 20.01
N GLU A 280 21.30 -12.70 20.12
CA GLU A 280 21.34 -11.43 20.87
C GLU A 280 20.65 -11.49 22.23
N LYS A 281 20.34 -12.70 22.75
CA LYS A 281 19.56 -12.88 24.00
C LYS A 281 20.15 -12.17 25.23
N ASP A 282 21.48 -12.00 25.25
CA ASP A 282 22.20 -11.40 26.37
C ASP A 282 22.47 -9.88 26.17
N ASP A 283 22.07 -9.30 25.01
CA ASP A 283 22.16 -7.86 24.77
C ASP A 283 20.90 -7.14 25.28
N PRO A 284 21.00 -6.33 26.36
CA PRO A 284 19.86 -5.59 26.92
C PRO A 284 19.28 -4.54 25.96
N ASN A 285 20.02 -4.16 24.92
CA ASN A 285 19.62 -3.17 23.93
C ASN A 285 19.15 -3.80 22.61
N THR A 286 18.98 -5.13 22.55
CA THR A 286 18.48 -5.78 21.34
C THR A 286 17.07 -5.35 21.01
N GLU A 287 16.80 -5.16 19.73
CA GLU A 287 15.46 -4.94 19.20
C GLU A 287 14.80 -6.23 18.72
N PHE A 288 15.51 -7.37 18.80
CA PHE A 288 14.97 -8.68 18.40
C PHE A 288 14.22 -9.31 19.56
N CYS A 289 12.89 -9.08 19.58
CA CYS A 289 11.95 -9.63 20.56
C CYS A 289 10.67 -10.13 19.86
N TYR A 290 9.86 -10.91 20.56
CA TYR A 290 8.62 -11.49 20.02
C TYR A 290 7.68 -10.43 19.41
N ASP A 291 7.50 -9.28 20.05
CA ASP A 291 6.60 -8.25 19.55
C ASP A 291 7.10 -7.64 18.24
N ASN A 292 8.40 -7.41 18.12
CA ASN A 292 9.01 -6.96 16.85
C ASN A 292 8.95 -8.05 15.77
N MET A 293 9.12 -9.33 16.10
CA MET A 293 8.98 -10.44 15.18
C MET A 293 7.55 -10.52 14.63
N VAL A 294 6.56 -10.60 15.50
CA VAL A 294 5.14 -10.71 15.13
C VAL A 294 4.70 -9.51 14.30
N MET A 295 5.08 -8.30 14.72
CA MET A 295 4.73 -7.10 13.96
C MET A 295 5.47 -6.98 12.63
N THR A 296 6.73 -7.44 12.52
CA THR A 296 7.47 -7.46 11.26
C THR A 296 6.86 -8.47 10.29
N ALA A 297 6.55 -9.68 10.76
CA ALA A 297 5.84 -10.69 9.97
C ALA A 297 4.50 -10.17 9.46
N TRP A 298 3.70 -9.55 10.36
CA TRP A 298 2.44 -8.90 10.00
C TRP A 298 2.62 -7.79 8.97
N ASN A 299 3.63 -6.93 9.14
CA ASN A 299 3.90 -5.83 8.21
C ASN A 299 4.26 -6.35 6.81
N LEU A 300 5.12 -7.36 6.71
CA LEU A 300 5.51 -7.95 5.43
C LEU A 300 4.34 -8.64 4.75
N PHE A 301 3.58 -9.44 5.51
CA PHE A 301 2.43 -10.15 4.96
C PHE A 301 1.36 -9.16 4.45
N SER A 302 0.97 -8.17 5.25
CA SER A 302 -0.08 -7.22 4.88
C SER A 302 0.35 -6.30 3.74
N ALA A 303 1.55 -5.72 3.81
CA ALA A 303 2.04 -4.82 2.78
C ALA A 303 2.28 -5.53 1.43
N GLY A 304 2.87 -6.73 1.46
CA GLY A 304 3.16 -7.48 0.23
C GLY A 304 1.90 -7.98 -0.49
N THR A 305 0.89 -8.40 0.27
CA THR A 305 -0.33 -8.96 -0.34
C THR A 305 -1.23 -7.90 -0.95
N GLU A 306 -1.62 -6.86 -0.21
CA GLU A 306 -2.61 -5.90 -0.69
C GLU A 306 -2.09 -5.02 -1.83
N THR A 307 -0.85 -4.55 -1.74
CA THR A 307 -0.29 -3.64 -2.75
C THR A 307 -0.11 -4.34 -4.10
N THR A 308 0.52 -5.50 -4.12
CA THR A 308 0.77 -6.25 -5.35
C THR A 308 -0.53 -6.76 -5.98
N SER A 309 -1.46 -7.30 -5.16
CA SER A 309 -2.75 -7.77 -5.67
C SER A 309 -3.60 -6.63 -6.22
N SER A 310 -3.58 -5.45 -5.62
CA SER A 310 -4.27 -4.26 -6.13
C SER A 310 -3.66 -3.80 -7.45
N THR A 311 -2.34 -3.78 -7.57
CA THR A 311 -1.66 -3.41 -8.82
C THR A 311 -1.96 -4.40 -9.94
N LEU A 312 -1.95 -5.72 -9.68
CA LEU A 312 -2.34 -6.72 -10.69
C LEU A 312 -3.81 -6.58 -11.11
N ARG A 313 -4.71 -6.34 -10.16
CA ARG A 313 -6.12 -6.10 -10.48
C ARG A 313 -6.28 -4.87 -11.37
N GLN A 314 -5.58 -3.79 -11.06
CA GLN A 314 -5.55 -2.60 -11.91
C GLN A 314 -4.96 -2.90 -13.28
N SER A 315 -3.88 -3.70 -13.36
CA SER A 315 -3.28 -4.09 -14.64
C SER A 315 -4.29 -4.79 -15.55
N PHE A 316 -5.06 -5.75 -15.02
CA PHE A 316 -6.09 -6.43 -15.82
C PHE A 316 -7.28 -5.52 -16.15
N LEU A 317 -7.67 -4.62 -15.26
CA LEU A 317 -8.68 -3.61 -15.54
C LEU A 317 -8.26 -2.70 -16.71
N MET A 318 -6.99 -2.26 -16.73
CA MET A 318 -6.44 -1.47 -17.84
C MET A 318 -6.38 -2.27 -19.14
N MET A 319 -6.05 -3.56 -19.09
CA MET A 319 -6.07 -4.42 -20.29
C MET A 319 -7.47 -4.56 -20.89
N MET A 320 -8.51 -4.58 -20.04
CA MET A 320 -9.91 -4.60 -20.49
C MET A 320 -10.34 -3.24 -21.06
N LYS A 321 -9.89 -2.14 -20.45
CA LYS A 321 -10.14 -0.77 -20.92
C LYS A 321 -9.46 -0.47 -22.25
N TYR A 322 -8.25 -1.04 -22.46
CA TYR A 322 -7.42 -0.83 -23.64
C TYR A 322 -7.07 -2.15 -24.34
N PRO A 323 -8.04 -2.78 -25.07
CA PRO A 323 -7.82 -4.08 -25.70
C PRO A 323 -6.66 -4.11 -26.72
N SER A 324 -6.37 -2.98 -27.37
CA SER A 324 -5.23 -2.86 -28.28
C SER A 324 -3.88 -2.99 -27.56
N ILE A 325 -3.77 -2.46 -26.34
CA ILE A 325 -2.59 -2.61 -25.49
C ILE A 325 -2.47 -4.06 -25.04
N GLN A 326 -3.58 -4.69 -24.61
CA GLN A 326 -3.59 -6.12 -24.29
C GLN A 326 -3.08 -6.97 -25.45
N GLY A 327 -3.54 -6.70 -26.67
CA GLY A 327 -3.11 -7.42 -27.86
C GLY A 327 -1.62 -7.27 -28.15
N LYS A 328 -1.05 -6.05 -27.98
CA LYS A 328 0.40 -5.83 -28.12
C LYS A 328 1.21 -6.60 -27.08
N VAL A 329 0.77 -6.59 -25.81
CA VAL A 329 1.40 -7.37 -24.73
C VAL A 329 1.36 -8.86 -25.02
N GLN A 330 0.20 -9.37 -25.46
CA GLN A 330 0.03 -10.78 -25.80
C GLN A 330 0.92 -11.18 -26.98
N LYS A 331 1.04 -10.32 -27.99
CA LYS A 331 1.95 -10.54 -29.11
C LYS A 331 3.41 -10.61 -28.64
N GLU A 332 3.86 -9.69 -27.79
CA GLU A 332 5.23 -9.73 -27.26
C GLU A 332 5.48 -10.99 -26.42
N ILE A 333 4.48 -11.46 -25.65
CA ILE A 333 4.53 -12.73 -24.92
C ILE A 333 4.70 -13.90 -25.91
N ASP A 334 3.92 -13.94 -26.98
CA ASP A 334 3.98 -15.02 -27.97
C ASP A 334 5.34 -15.03 -28.69
N ASP A 335 5.84 -13.84 -29.07
CA ASP A 335 7.12 -13.69 -29.80
C ASP A 335 8.34 -14.06 -28.92
N VAL A 336 8.32 -13.74 -27.61
CA VAL A 336 9.49 -13.89 -26.72
C VAL A 336 9.43 -15.17 -25.88
N ILE A 337 8.25 -15.50 -25.36
CA ILE A 337 8.05 -16.61 -24.43
C ILE A 337 7.48 -17.84 -25.16
N GLY A 338 6.49 -17.64 -26.04
CA GLY A 338 5.76 -18.72 -26.69
C GLY A 338 5.00 -19.58 -25.67
N SER A 339 5.16 -20.89 -25.74
CA SER A 339 4.45 -21.86 -24.88
C SER A 339 5.18 -22.19 -23.57
N ARG A 340 6.42 -21.76 -23.38
CA ARG A 340 7.20 -22.04 -22.15
C ARG A 340 6.71 -21.22 -20.96
N VAL A 341 7.12 -21.60 -19.76
CA VAL A 341 6.83 -20.85 -18.53
C VAL A 341 7.63 -19.54 -18.55
N PRO A 342 7.01 -18.37 -18.27
CA PRO A 342 7.69 -17.09 -18.13
C PRO A 342 8.74 -17.10 -17.01
N THR A 343 9.87 -16.45 -17.24
CA THR A 343 10.95 -16.26 -16.27
C THR A 343 11.24 -14.77 -16.08
N VAL A 344 11.87 -14.40 -14.96
CA VAL A 344 12.24 -12.99 -14.69
C VAL A 344 13.23 -12.46 -15.75
N ASP A 345 14.08 -13.34 -16.28
CA ASP A 345 15.06 -12.99 -17.34
C ASP A 345 14.39 -12.57 -18.67
N ASP A 346 13.12 -12.96 -18.89
CA ASP A 346 12.39 -12.56 -20.09
C ASP A 346 12.05 -11.08 -20.10
N ARG A 347 11.91 -10.47 -18.94
CA ARG A 347 11.54 -9.06 -18.77
C ARG A 347 12.43 -8.12 -19.60
N VAL A 348 13.72 -8.38 -19.66
CA VAL A 348 14.68 -7.55 -20.42
C VAL A 348 14.41 -7.61 -21.92
N LYS A 349 13.77 -8.69 -22.39
CA LYS A 349 13.42 -8.92 -23.81
C LYS A 349 12.00 -8.48 -24.14
N MET A 350 11.27 -7.97 -23.15
CA MET A 350 9.86 -7.57 -23.25
C MET A 350 9.65 -6.11 -22.85
N PRO A 351 10.27 -5.16 -23.61
CA PRO A 351 10.26 -3.74 -23.26
C PRO A 351 8.85 -3.15 -23.24
N TYR A 352 7.94 -3.58 -24.13
CA TYR A 352 6.57 -3.08 -24.16
C TYR A 352 5.77 -3.54 -22.94
N THR A 353 5.86 -4.81 -22.58
CA THR A 353 5.21 -5.36 -21.37
C THR A 353 5.75 -4.70 -20.09
N ASP A 354 7.06 -4.47 -20.03
CA ASP A 354 7.68 -3.77 -18.87
C ASP A 354 7.21 -2.30 -18.81
N ALA A 355 7.09 -1.62 -19.95
CA ALA A 355 6.54 -0.27 -20.03
C ALA A 355 5.08 -0.21 -19.59
N VAL A 356 4.24 -1.17 -20.01
CA VAL A 356 2.84 -1.27 -19.56
C VAL A 356 2.75 -1.44 -18.05
N LEU A 357 3.55 -2.30 -17.43
CA LEU A 357 3.55 -2.50 -15.98
C LEU A 357 4.02 -1.24 -15.22
N HIS A 358 4.98 -0.50 -15.76
CA HIS A 358 5.40 0.77 -15.18
C HIS A 358 4.31 1.83 -15.30
N GLU A 359 3.65 1.91 -16.45
CA GLU A 359 2.59 2.87 -16.67
C GLU A 359 1.35 2.58 -15.82
N VAL A 360 0.99 1.30 -15.62
CA VAL A 360 -0.06 0.93 -14.66
C VAL A 360 0.26 1.45 -13.26
N GLN A 361 1.50 1.28 -12.80
CA GLN A 361 1.91 1.72 -11.47
C GLN A 361 1.94 3.25 -11.36
N ARG A 362 2.39 3.97 -12.40
CA ARG A 362 2.36 5.42 -12.47
C ARG A 362 0.92 5.95 -12.42
N PHE A 363 0.08 5.47 -13.34
CA PHE A 363 -1.29 5.95 -13.54
C PHE A 363 -2.19 5.60 -12.35
N MET A 364 -2.03 4.41 -11.77
CA MET A 364 -2.75 4.00 -10.57
C MET A 364 -2.37 4.84 -9.35
N ASP A 365 -1.09 5.21 -9.23
CA ASP A 365 -0.57 5.96 -8.09
C ASP A 365 -1.08 5.42 -6.75
N LEU A 366 -0.76 4.15 -6.47
CA LEU A 366 -1.33 3.38 -5.36
C LEU A 366 -1.15 4.06 -3.99
N ALA A 367 -0.01 4.72 -3.77
CA ALA A 367 0.37 5.32 -2.51
C ALA A 367 0.80 6.79 -2.67
N PRO A 368 -0.14 7.69 -3.03
CA PRO A 368 0.13 9.08 -3.42
C PRO A 368 0.89 9.91 -2.39
N THR A 369 0.79 9.58 -1.11
CA THR A 369 1.45 10.31 -0.01
C THR A 369 2.35 9.43 0.83
N SER A 370 2.55 8.16 0.47
CA SER A 370 3.28 7.19 1.29
C SER A 370 2.70 7.03 2.72
N VAL A 371 3.41 6.26 3.55
CA VAL A 371 3.13 6.23 5.00
C VAL A 371 3.70 7.51 5.63
N PRO A 372 2.93 8.26 6.44
CA PRO A 372 3.38 9.52 7.00
C PRO A 372 4.73 9.45 7.71
N HIS A 373 5.60 10.39 7.39
CA HIS A 373 6.89 10.57 8.02
C HIS A 373 6.83 11.53 9.20
N LYS A 374 7.89 11.62 9.99
CA LYS A 374 8.15 12.72 10.92
C LYS A 374 9.62 13.10 10.91
N VAL A 375 9.88 14.35 11.20
CA VAL A 375 11.24 14.86 11.41
C VAL A 375 11.74 14.35 12.78
N ILE A 376 12.99 13.87 12.82
CA ILE A 376 13.59 13.26 14.04
C ILE A 376 14.43 14.23 14.87
N ARG A 377 14.64 15.44 14.39
CA ARG A 377 15.32 16.57 15.04
C ARG A 377 14.93 17.87 14.35
N ASP A 378 15.11 19.02 14.99
CA ASP A 378 14.89 20.31 14.36
C ASP A 378 15.71 20.38 13.05
N THR A 379 15.05 20.72 11.95
CA THR A 379 15.62 20.62 10.60
C THR A 379 15.30 21.87 9.79
N GLU A 380 16.33 22.49 9.22
CA GLU A 380 16.14 23.54 8.22
C GLU A 380 15.87 22.92 6.85
N PHE A 381 14.77 23.35 6.22
CA PHE A 381 14.35 22.87 4.91
C PHE A 381 13.65 23.98 4.13
N HIS A 382 14.14 24.34 2.94
CA HIS A 382 13.60 25.43 2.10
C HIS A 382 13.41 26.75 2.87
N ASN A 383 14.36 27.14 3.70
CA ASN A 383 14.33 28.31 4.58
C ASN A 383 13.27 28.29 5.69
N TYR A 384 12.69 27.12 5.97
CA TYR A 384 11.80 26.90 7.11
C TYR A 384 12.53 26.07 8.17
N LEU A 385 12.35 26.43 9.44
CA LEU A 385 12.71 25.56 10.55
C LEU A 385 11.53 24.61 10.82
N ILE A 386 11.71 23.34 10.60
CA ILE A 386 10.72 22.28 10.90
C ILE A 386 11.11 21.64 12.24
N PRO A 387 10.29 21.83 13.29
CA PRO A 387 10.58 21.28 14.62
C PRO A 387 10.56 19.74 14.64
N GLU A 388 11.36 19.16 15.55
CA GLU A 388 11.35 17.73 15.82
C GLU A 388 9.92 17.21 16.07
N GLY A 389 9.62 16.03 15.56
CA GLY A 389 8.30 15.39 15.71
C GLY A 389 7.23 15.86 14.73
N THR A 390 7.49 16.91 13.95
CA THR A 390 6.56 17.42 12.93
C THR A 390 6.29 16.32 11.89
N MET A 391 5.00 16.08 11.61
CA MET A 391 4.56 15.14 10.56
C MET A 391 4.87 15.72 9.18
N VAL A 392 5.36 14.84 8.29
CA VAL A 392 5.69 15.18 6.90
C VAL A 392 5.03 14.20 5.95
N LEU A 393 4.36 14.72 4.92
CA LEU A 393 3.76 13.94 3.85
C LEU A 393 4.48 14.23 2.52
N PRO A 394 5.21 13.27 1.96
CA PRO A 394 5.66 13.37 0.56
C PRO A 394 4.45 13.22 -0.35
N LEU A 395 4.27 14.12 -1.30
CA LEU A 395 3.20 14.06 -2.28
C LEU A 395 3.74 13.44 -3.58
N PHE A 396 3.86 12.10 -3.62
CA PHE A 396 4.38 11.38 -4.80
C PHE A 396 3.50 11.55 -6.03
N SER A 397 2.17 11.73 -5.86
CA SER A 397 1.27 12.03 -6.97
C SER A 397 1.72 13.27 -7.75
N SER A 398 2.24 14.29 -7.09
CA SER A 398 2.74 15.49 -7.75
C SER A 398 3.94 15.25 -8.69
N VAL A 399 4.61 14.11 -8.53
CA VAL A 399 5.73 13.69 -9.38
C VAL A 399 5.23 12.76 -10.49
N LEU A 400 4.35 11.81 -10.14
CA LEU A 400 3.80 10.84 -11.10
C LEU A 400 2.83 11.48 -12.10
N SER A 401 2.29 12.67 -11.79
CA SER A 401 1.44 13.48 -12.68
C SER A 401 2.15 14.72 -13.25
N ASP A 402 3.47 14.81 -13.13
CA ASP A 402 4.24 15.95 -13.61
C ASP A 402 4.42 15.92 -15.15
N PRO A 403 3.90 16.92 -15.88
CA PRO A 403 4.02 16.97 -17.35
C PRO A 403 5.46 17.22 -17.85
N GLU A 404 6.38 17.68 -16.97
CA GLU A 404 7.80 17.78 -17.30
C GLU A 404 8.51 16.41 -17.29
N LEU A 405 7.94 15.45 -16.53
CA LEU A 405 8.50 14.10 -16.36
C LEU A 405 7.78 13.05 -17.21
N PHE A 406 6.47 13.21 -17.42
CA PHE A 406 5.62 12.27 -18.15
C PHE A 406 4.80 12.99 -19.21
N LYS A 407 4.84 12.47 -20.42
CA LYS A 407 4.03 12.97 -21.52
C LYS A 407 2.56 12.58 -21.27
N ASN A 408 1.64 13.52 -21.40
CA ASN A 408 0.20 13.31 -21.15
C ASN A 408 -0.09 12.61 -19.82
N PRO A 409 0.31 13.18 -18.66
CA PRO A 409 0.27 12.46 -17.37
C PRO A 409 -1.13 12.02 -16.94
N ASP A 410 -2.18 12.65 -17.45
CA ASP A 410 -3.59 12.31 -17.19
C ASP A 410 -4.11 11.14 -18.04
N GLU A 411 -3.31 10.64 -19.01
CA GLU A 411 -3.66 9.52 -19.88
C GLU A 411 -2.83 8.29 -19.56
N PHE A 412 -3.39 7.11 -19.86
CA PHE A 412 -2.65 5.84 -19.77
C PHE A 412 -1.87 5.61 -21.04
N ASP A 413 -0.59 5.91 -21.01
CA ASP A 413 0.29 5.81 -22.18
C ASP A 413 1.60 5.08 -21.85
N PRO A 414 1.75 3.79 -22.21
CA PRO A 414 2.99 3.05 -22.01
C PRO A 414 4.22 3.66 -22.66
N GLU A 415 4.04 4.55 -23.67
CA GLU A 415 5.16 5.21 -24.34
C GLU A 415 5.93 6.18 -23.44
N ASN A 416 5.37 6.55 -22.26
CA ASN A 416 6.12 7.24 -21.21
C ASN A 416 7.39 6.49 -20.77
N PHE A 417 7.45 5.18 -20.99
CA PHE A 417 8.55 4.29 -20.60
C PHE A 417 9.24 3.61 -21.81
N LEU A 418 9.04 4.12 -23.02
CA LEU A 418 9.72 3.65 -24.22
C LEU A 418 10.55 4.78 -24.84
N ASP A 419 11.66 4.42 -25.46
CA ASP A 419 12.42 5.32 -26.32
C ASP A 419 11.91 5.27 -27.77
N GLU A 420 12.53 6.06 -28.66
CA GLU A 420 12.18 6.14 -30.07
C GLU A 420 12.36 4.81 -30.82
N ASN A 421 13.16 3.89 -30.29
CA ASN A 421 13.42 2.57 -30.84
C ASN A 421 12.51 1.49 -30.23
N GLY A 422 11.57 1.86 -29.35
CA GLY A 422 10.70 0.92 -28.63
C GLY A 422 11.40 0.16 -27.52
N CYS A 423 12.60 0.58 -27.10
CA CYS A 423 13.30 0.00 -25.94
C CYS A 423 12.82 0.63 -24.64
N PHE A 424 12.87 -0.14 -23.56
CA PHE A 424 12.47 0.36 -22.24
C PHE A 424 13.39 1.52 -21.79
N LYS A 425 12.77 2.64 -21.44
CA LYS A 425 13.41 3.86 -20.95
C LYS A 425 13.07 4.11 -19.48
N LYS A 426 14.08 4.12 -18.63
CA LYS A 426 13.90 4.47 -17.22
C LYS A 426 13.56 5.95 -17.08
N ASN A 427 12.62 6.27 -16.18
CA ASN A 427 12.24 7.63 -15.82
C ASN A 427 12.52 7.85 -14.32
N ASP A 428 13.28 8.90 -13.98
CA ASP A 428 13.65 9.21 -12.59
C ASP A 428 12.45 9.69 -11.74
N GLY A 429 11.40 10.20 -12.38
CA GLY A 429 10.14 10.55 -11.75
C GLY A 429 9.25 9.35 -11.39
N PHE A 430 9.65 8.13 -11.76
CA PHE A 430 8.89 6.93 -11.45
C PHE A 430 9.12 6.50 -9.99
N LEU A 431 8.26 6.96 -9.09
CA LEU A 431 8.39 6.80 -7.64
C LEU A 431 7.27 5.96 -6.96
N PRO A 432 6.70 4.91 -7.57
CA PRO A 432 5.60 4.14 -6.94
C PRO A 432 6.05 3.39 -5.68
N PHE A 433 7.35 3.15 -5.52
CA PHE A 433 7.96 2.50 -4.36
C PHE A 433 8.55 3.48 -3.34
N GLY A 434 8.36 4.80 -3.57
CA GLY A 434 8.94 5.84 -2.76
C GLY A 434 10.41 6.11 -3.04
N LEU A 435 11.06 6.90 -2.19
CA LEU A 435 12.43 7.35 -2.37
C LEU A 435 13.19 7.40 -1.04
N GLY A 436 14.51 7.30 -1.10
CA GLY A 436 15.41 7.46 0.06
C GLY A 436 15.44 6.30 1.03
N LYS A 437 15.72 6.56 2.30
CA LYS A 437 15.96 5.52 3.32
C LYS A 437 14.74 4.64 3.61
N ARG A 438 13.54 5.15 3.37
CA ARG A 438 12.26 4.45 3.56
C ARG A 438 11.67 3.90 2.26
N VAL A 439 12.44 3.82 1.20
CA VAL A 439 12.03 3.14 -0.05
C VAL A 439 11.49 1.76 0.25
N CYS A 440 10.53 1.30 -0.54
CA CYS A 440 9.83 0.03 -0.34
C CYS A 440 10.82 -1.14 -0.16
N LEU A 441 10.64 -1.87 0.92
CA LEU A 441 11.48 -3.03 1.25
C LEU A 441 11.22 -4.21 0.29
N GLY A 442 9.97 -4.33 -0.20
CA GLY A 442 9.51 -5.39 -1.10
C GLY A 442 9.58 -5.06 -2.60
N GLU A 443 10.20 -3.94 -3.01
CA GLU A 443 10.20 -3.50 -4.41
C GLU A 443 10.65 -4.60 -5.39
N ALA A 444 11.76 -5.25 -5.12
CA ALA A 444 12.29 -6.30 -6.00
C ALA A 444 11.34 -7.50 -6.11
N LEU A 445 10.72 -7.90 -4.99
CA LEU A 445 9.72 -8.98 -4.97
C LEU A 445 8.46 -8.58 -5.76
N ALA A 446 7.92 -7.40 -5.50
CA ALA A 446 6.73 -6.89 -6.18
C ALA A 446 6.92 -6.81 -7.70
N ARG A 447 8.10 -6.37 -8.17
CA ARG A 447 8.44 -6.33 -9.60
C ARG A 447 8.47 -7.73 -10.23
N MET A 448 8.98 -8.74 -9.50
CA MET A 448 8.97 -10.13 -9.96
C MET A 448 7.54 -10.68 -10.01
N GLU A 449 6.77 -10.50 -8.95
CA GLU A 449 5.38 -10.95 -8.87
C GLU A 449 4.52 -10.31 -9.97
N LEU A 450 4.59 -8.99 -10.13
CA LEU A 450 3.83 -8.28 -11.16
C LEU A 450 4.16 -8.80 -12.55
N PHE A 451 5.43 -8.95 -12.88
CA PHE A 451 5.84 -9.44 -14.20
C PHE A 451 5.39 -10.88 -14.44
N LEU A 452 5.69 -11.80 -13.52
CA LEU A 452 5.42 -13.23 -13.71
C LEU A 452 3.92 -13.54 -13.72
N PHE A 453 3.13 -12.98 -12.78
CA PHE A 453 1.67 -13.18 -12.78
C PHE A 453 1.01 -12.55 -14.01
N PHE A 454 1.39 -11.32 -14.36
CA PHE A 454 0.82 -10.61 -15.50
C PHE A 454 1.08 -11.35 -16.81
N THR A 455 2.34 -11.72 -17.08
CA THR A 455 2.72 -12.42 -18.31
C THR A 455 2.12 -13.83 -18.37
N SER A 456 2.15 -14.60 -17.28
CA SER A 456 1.60 -15.96 -17.26
C SER A 456 0.09 -15.99 -17.47
N LEU A 457 -0.63 -15.04 -16.89
CA LEU A 457 -2.09 -14.96 -17.06
C LEU A 457 -2.45 -14.48 -18.49
N LEU A 458 -1.76 -13.47 -19.04
CA LEU A 458 -2.01 -13.00 -20.42
C LEU A 458 -1.48 -13.96 -21.49
N GLN A 459 -0.55 -14.84 -21.16
CA GLN A 459 -0.15 -15.96 -22.03
C GLN A 459 -1.30 -16.97 -22.21
N ARG A 460 -2.08 -17.22 -21.17
CA ARG A 460 -3.14 -18.25 -21.16
C ARG A 460 -4.53 -17.71 -21.41
N PHE A 461 -4.77 -16.45 -21.06
CA PHE A 461 -6.10 -15.86 -21.03
C PHE A 461 -6.17 -14.50 -21.73
N THR A 462 -7.34 -14.20 -22.26
CA THR A 462 -7.77 -12.85 -22.66
C THR A 462 -8.81 -12.37 -21.67
N PHE A 463 -8.59 -11.17 -21.13
CA PHE A 463 -9.51 -10.52 -20.21
C PHE A 463 -10.42 -9.55 -20.96
N SER A 464 -11.71 -9.62 -20.71
CA SER A 464 -12.70 -8.68 -21.27
C SER A 464 -13.72 -8.28 -20.22
N GLY A 465 -14.15 -7.01 -20.27
CA GLY A 465 -15.16 -6.49 -19.35
C GLY A 465 -16.54 -7.08 -19.58
N THR A 466 -17.42 -6.97 -18.60
CA THR A 466 -18.86 -7.25 -18.73
C THR A 466 -19.61 -6.11 -19.42
N GLN A 467 -18.93 -4.99 -19.70
CA GLN A 467 -19.42 -3.80 -20.39
C GLN A 467 -18.41 -3.36 -21.46
N PRO A 468 -18.80 -2.49 -22.41
CA PRO A 468 -17.89 -1.97 -23.43
C PRO A 468 -16.66 -1.31 -22.84
N PRO A 469 -15.48 -1.38 -23.49
CA PRO A 469 -14.23 -0.81 -22.99
C PRO A 469 -14.30 0.67 -22.59
N GLU A 470 -15.02 1.49 -23.34
CA GLU A 470 -15.24 2.92 -23.09
C GLU A 470 -15.99 3.19 -21.78
N GLU A 471 -16.88 2.29 -21.36
CA GLU A 471 -17.67 2.41 -20.14
C GLU A 471 -16.94 1.87 -18.90
N ILE A 472 -15.81 1.20 -19.07
CA ILE A 472 -15.03 0.68 -17.94
C ILE A 472 -14.47 1.85 -17.12
N ASN A 473 -14.93 1.95 -15.87
CA ASN A 473 -14.42 2.93 -14.93
C ASN A 473 -13.13 2.41 -14.26
N VAL A 474 -12.06 3.17 -14.40
CA VAL A 474 -10.74 2.88 -13.82
C VAL A 474 -10.40 3.73 -12.59
N ASP A 475 -11.31 4.62 -12.18
CA ASP A 475 -11.13 5.45 -11.00
C ASP A 475 -11.03 4.59 -9.74
N PRO A 476 -10.20 4.98 -8.76
CA PRO A 476 -10.04 4.21 -7.54
C PRO A 476 -11.31 4.22 -6.67
N GLU A 477 -11.61 3.10 -6.04
CA GLU A 477 -12.71 2.99 -5.05
C GLU A 477 -12.48 3.90 -3.84
N CYS A 478 -11.22 4.16 -3.52
CA CYS A 478 -10.79 4.98 -2.38
C CYS A 478 -9.62 5.88 -2.77
N ALA A 479 -9.80 7.18 -2.60
CA ALA A 479 -8.87 8.22 -3.04
C ALA A 479 -8.32 9.04 -1.87
N SER A 480 -8.03 8.43 -0.73
CA SER A 480 -7.44 9.11 0.43
C SER A 480 -5.91 8.97 0.44
N PHE A 481 -5.37 8.15 1.32
CA PHE A 481 -3.92 7.88 1.37
C PHE A 481 -3.50 6.69 0.50
N GLY A 482 -4.44 6.01 -0.16
CA GLY A 482 -4.20 4.91 -1.10
C GLY A 482 -5.28 4.87 -2.16
N ARG A 483 -4.90 4.57 -3.39
CA ARG A 483 -5.79 4.40 -4.55
C ARG A 483 -5.94 2.91 -4.84
N ILE A 484 -7.10 2.35 -4.54
CA ILE A 484 -7.39 0.93 -4.71
C ILE A 484 -8.35 0.75 -5.87
N PRO A 485 -8.12 -0.22 -6.78
CA PRO A 485 -9.02 -0.46 -7.89
C PRO A 485 -10.40 -0.87 -7.39
N GLN A 486 -11.44 -0.41 -8.09
CA GLN A 486 -12.80 -0.82 -7.83
C GLN A 486 -12.94 -2.33 -7.93
N SER A 487 -13.99 -2.85 -7.27
CA SER A 487 -14.39 -4.23 -7.48
C SER A 487 -15.07 -4.36 -8.83
N TYR A 488 -14.65 -5.29 -9.67
CA TYR A 488 -15.20 -5.52 -10.99
C TYR A 488 -15.39 -7.00 -11.26
N GLU A 489 -16.26 -7.29 -12.23
CA GLU A 489 -16.41 -8.61 -12.82
C GLU A 489 -15.88 -8.61 -14.24
N CYS A 490 -15.35 -9.71 -14.70
CA CYS A 490 -14.78 -9.85 -16.03
C CYS A 490 -14.99 -11.27 -16.59
N TYR A 491 -14.95 -11.37 -17.91
CA TYR A 491 -14.80 -12.63 -18.62
C TYR A 491 -13.31 -12.95 -18.76
N ILE A 492 -12.94 -14.18 -18.42
CA ILE A 492 -11.60 -14.70 -18.61
C ILE A 492 -11.70 -15.85 -19.63
N LYS A 493 -11.22 -15.61 -20.85
CA LYS A 493 -11.30 -16.57 -21.97
C LYS A 493 -9.94 -17.20 -22.20
N VAL A 494 -9.90 -18.53 -22.32
CA VAL A 494 -8.69 -19.27 -22.70
C VAL A 494 -8.27 -18.84 -24.11
N ARG A 495 -7.00 -18.52 -24.30
CA ARG A 495 -6.43 -18.22 -25.59
C ARG A 495 -6.13 -19.52 -26.35
N THR A 496 -6.55 -19.57 -27.58
CA THR A 496 -6.01 -20.49 -28.57
C THR A 496 -4.83 -19.81 -29.23
N VAL A 497 -3.62 -20.22 -28.88
CA VAL A 497 -2.41 -19.78 -29.59
C VAL A 497 -2.37 -20.61 -30.89
N GLU A 498 -2.52 -19.94 -32.02
CA GLU A 498 -2.36 -20.55 -33.34
C GLU A 498 -0.90 -20.88 -33.64
#